data_d1a00aab4100c67af9a5a77b6022ec04
#
_entry.id   d1a00aab4100c67af9a5a77b6022ec04
#
_cell.length_a   1.000
_cell.length_b   1.000
_cell.length_c   1.000
_cell.angle_alpha   90.00
_cell.angle_beta   90.00
_cell.angle_gamma   90.00
#
_symmetry.space_group_name_H-M   'P 1'
#
loop_
_entity.id
_entity.type
_entity.pdbx_description
1 polymer ?
#
loop_
_entity_poly.entity_id
_entity_poly.type
_entity_poly.pdbx_seq_one_letter_code
_entity_poly.pdbx_strand_id
1 'polypeptide(L)'
;MMAVIAGAVITNLYCVQPILPLIAADMGVGLQAVDMVAGAALLGFAAGLGLLLPLGDRYDRRKLVLAQIVLVFCLAVAAAFAPGAWSLAAVSFGLGAFSCVPQQLVPFAAVMSTPGERGRSVGTVVSGIMVGILLGRTLSGAVGALWGWRAVYGVEAAFMIPVWIAAAMLLPRGMPSTRLSYGRLLASLWPLVRDHRPLRASMMAQALLWACFNAFWVNLAALLATSRWHLDSAWAGGFGLIGAAGALAASWAGRATDRFGARSVIGASIAIVTLSYLLLAGAESSLVLLVLGVIVLDIGVQAGLVSNQTRAFSVDPSAQGRLNSLYMTATFAGGAVGVAVSGWLMARFGWSGIAAFGIALGLAAGLIHRIGRPYHAVTTT
;
A
#
# COMPACT_ATOMS: atom_id res chain seq x y z
N MET A 1 -17.42 -1.83 12.26
CA MET A 1 -17.69 -0.62 11.45
C MET A 1 -16.42 0.07 10.93
N MET A 2 -15.47 0.54 11.76
CA MET A 2 -14.21 1.15 11.28
C MET A 2 -13.47 0.27 10.26
N ALA A 3 -13.50 -1.05 10.42
CA ALA A 3 -12.95 -2.00 9.47
C ALA A 3 -13.61 -1.94 8.09
N VAL A 4 -14.95 -1.81 8.05
CA VAL A 4 -15.70 -1.70 6.79
C VAL A 4 -15.37 -0.38 6.08
N ILE A 5 -15.35 0.74 6.81
CA ILE A 5 -14.99 2.05 6.24
C ILE A 5 -13.55 2.02 5.72
N ALA A 6 -12.61 1.48 6.50
CA ALA A 6 -11.22 1.38 6.10
C ALA A 6 -11.05 0.50 4.85
N GLY A 7 -11.73 -0.68 4.83
CA GLY A 7 -11.73 -1.57 3.68
C GLY A 7 -12.33 -0.93 2.44
N ALA A 8 -13.46 -0.25 2.59
CA ALA A 8 -14.14 0.41 1.48
C ALA A 8 -13.31 1.56 0.85
N VAL A 9 -12.66 2.38 1.67
CA VAL A 9 -11.88 3.52 1.13
C VAL A 9 -10.58 3.05 0.47
N ILE A 10 -9.93 1.99 0.98
CA ILE A 10 -8.66 1.51 0.41
C ILE A 10 -8.85 0.88 -0.98
N THR A 11 -10.06 0.42 -1.35
CA THR A 11 -10.33 -0.14 -2.69
C THR A 11 -9.93 0.86 -3.77
N ASN A 12 -10.20 2.16 -3.58
CA ASN A 12 -9.90 3.23 -4.54
C ASN A 12 -8.40 3.35 -4.88
N LEU A 13 -7.50 2.87 -4.01
CA LEU A 13 -6.07 2.89 -4.27
C LEU A 13 -5.64 1.72 -5.16
N TYR A 14 -6.32 0.57 -5.05
CA TYR A 14 -5.88 -0.68 -5.69
C TYR A 14 -6.74 -1.11 -6.88
N CYS A 15 -7.91 -0.49 -7.08
CA CYS A 15 -8.82 -0.83 -8.19
C CYS A 15 -8.22 -0.57 -9.59
N VAL A 16 -7.26 0.34 -9.71
CA VAL A 16 -6.67 0.71 -10.99
C VAL A 16 -5.77 -0.38 -11.59
N GLN A 17 -5.11 -1.18 -10.75
CA GLN A 17 -4.07 -2.12 -11.20
C GLN A 17 -4.56 -3.16 -12.23
N PRO A 18 -5.69 -3.88 -12.02
CA PRO A 18 -6.16 -4.88 -12.96
C PRO A 18 -6.68 -4.29 -14.28
N ILE A 19 -7.06 -3.02 -14.28
CA ILE A 19 -7.73 -2.37 -15.43
C ILE A 19 -6.80 -1.49 -16.28
N LEU A 20 -5.51 -1.41 -15.95
CA LEU A 20 -4.53 -0.64 -16.72
C LEU A 20 -4.51 -0.99 -18.21
N PRO A 21 -4.55 -2.27 -18.64
CA PRO A 21 -4.60 -2.60 -20.05
C PRO A 21 -5.89 -2.11 -20.75
N LEU A 22 -7.03 -2.10 -20.03
CA LEU A 22 -8.30 -1.57 -20.57
C LEU A 22 -8.23 -0.06 -20.77
N ILE A 23 -7.60 0.66 -19.83
CA ILE A 23 -7.38 2.11 -19.93
C ILE A 23 -6.47 2.42 -21.11
N ALA A 24 -5.37 1.67 -21.27
CA ALA A 24 -4.43 1.83 -22.37
C ALA A 24 -5.11 1.64 -23.74
N ALA A 25 -5.90 0.57 -23.87
CA ALA A 25 -6.64 0.25 -25.10
C ALA A 25 -7.69 1.33 -25.45
N ASP A 26 -8.50 1.76 -24.47
CA ASP A 26 -9.55 2.76 -24.67
C ASP A 26 -8.99 4.17 -25.01
N MET A 27 -7.86 4.53 -24.40
CA MET A 27 -7.22 5.82 -24.65
C MET A 27 -6.25 5.81 -25.85
N GLY A 28 -5.99 4.65 -26.46
CA GLY A 28 -5.06 4.52 -27.58
C GLY A 28 -3.62 4.85 -27.23
N VAL A 29 -3.18 4.60 -25.98
CA VAL A 29 -1.84 4.89 -25.48
C VAL A 29 -1.11 3.62 -25.05
N GLY A 30 0.23 3.68 -24.99
CA GLY A 30 1.03 2.56 -24.50
C GLY A 30 0.82 2.30 -23.00
N LEU A 31 1.06 1.06 -22.55
CA LEU A 31 0.94 0.66 -21.14
C LEU A 31 1.77 1.56 -20.22
N GLN A 32 2.99 1.94 -20.63
CA GLN A 32 3.85 2.85 -19.87
C GLN A 32 3.16 4.19 -19.54
N ALA A 33 2.34 4.71 -20.46
CA ALA A 33 1.62 5.96 -20.24
C ALA A 33 0.51 5.84 -19.20
N VAL A 34 -0.06 4.65 -19.00
CA VAL A 34 -1.10 4.42 -17.99
C VAL A 34 -0.54 3.94 -16.66
N ASP A 35 0.66 3.37 -16.63
CA ASP A 35 1.34 3.02 -15.38
C ASP A 35 1.54 4.23 -14.46
N MET A 36 1.73 5.42 -15.05
CA MET A 36 1.78 6.67 -14.26
C MET A 36 0.50 6.92 -13.47
N VAL A 37 -0.65 6.37 -13.88
CA VAL A 37 -1.92 6.51 -13.13
C VAL A 37 -1.83 5.78 -11.80
N ALA A 38 -1.36 4.52 -11.82
CA ALA A 38 -1.14 3.74 -10.60
C ALA A 38 -0.01 4.33 -9.75
N GLY A 39 1.08 4.80 -10.38
CA GLY A 39 2.18 5.49 -9.70
C GLY A 39 1.72 6.79 -9.02
N ALA A 40 0.89 7.59 -9.70
CA ALA A 40 0.31 8.82 -9.15
C ALA A 40 -0.60 8.54 -7.96
N ALA A 41 -1.43 7.48 -8.01
CA ALA A 41 -2.27 7.08 -6.89
C ALA A 41 -1.43 6.71 -5.64
N LEU A 42 -0.35 5.94 -5.82
CA LEU A 42 0.56 5.57 -4.72
C LEU A 42 1.33 6.79 -4.18
N LEU A 43 1.79 7.68 -5.06
CA LEU A 43 2.47 8.92 -4.65
C LEU A 43 1.51 9.84 -3.92
N GLY A 44 0.26 9.96 -4.38
CA GLY A 44 -0.81 10.67 -3.70
C GLY A 44 -1.06 10.09 -2.30
N PHE A 45 -1.16 8.77 -2.19
CA PHE A 45 -1.34 8.11 -0.91
C PHE A 45 -0.17 8.37 0.05
N ALA A 46 1.08 8.32 -0.45
CA ALA A 46 2.26 8.69 0.32
C ALA A 46 2.19 10.16 0.80
N ALA A 47 1.78 11.09 -0.08
CA ALA A 47 1.57 12.49 0.29
C ALA A 47 0.47 12.66 1.34
N GLY A 48 -0.66 11.93 1.20
CA GLY A 48 -1.74 11.89 2.19
C GLY A 48 -1.27 11.40 3.55
N LEU A 49 -0.44 10.37 3.59
CA LEU A 49 0.15 9.85 4.83
C LEU A 49 1.09 10.85 5.49
N GLY A 50 1.90 11.56 4.70
CA GLY A 50 2.81 12.58 5.22
C GLY A 50 2.11 13.86 5.68
N LEU A 51 1.07 14.27 4.95
CA LEU A 51 0.43 15.57 5.17
C LEU A 51 -0.91 15.48 5.92
N LEU A 52 -1.79 14.53 5.58
CA LEU A 52 -3.13 14.48 6.17
C LEU A 52 -3.19 13.66 7.46
N LEU A 53 -2.32 12.65 7.62
CA LEU A 53 -2.32 11.84 8.85
C LEU A 53 -2.02 12.67 10.10
N PRO A 54 -1.04 13.59 10.11
CA PRO A 54 -0.80 14.47 11.26
C PRO A 54 -1.97 15.43 11.58
N LEU A 55 -2.83 15.76 10.60
CA LEU A 55 -4.02 16.56 10.86
C LEU A 55 -5.01 15.89 11.82
N GLY A 56 -5.02 14.53 11.84
CA GLY A 56 -5.86 13.75 12.75
C GLY A 56 -5.48 13.91 14.23
N ASP A 57 -4.29 14.43 14.53
CA ASP A 57 -3.87 14.76 15.90
C ASP A 57 -4.35 16.14 16.33
N ARG A 58 -4.63 17.05 15.38
CA ARG A 58 -5.04 18.43 15.64
C ARG A 58 -6.54 18.66 15.49
N TYR A 59 -7.20 17.94 14.60
CA TYR A 59 -8.62 18.12 14.29
C TYR A 59 -9.44 16.90 14.68
N ASP A 60 -10.76 17.07 14.77
CA ASP A 60 -11.67 15.95 14.97
C ASP A 60 -11.55 14.94 13.81
N ARG A 61 -11.05 13.74 14.14
CA ARG A 61 -10.80 12.67 13.16
C ARG A 61 -12.06 12.29 12.40
N ARG A 62 -13.24 12.33 13.02
CA ARG A 62 -14.52 12.08 12.34
C ARG A 62 -14.76 13.07 11.21
N LYS A 63 -14.57 14.39 11.47
CA LYS A 63 -14.75 15.44 10.46
C LYS A 63 -13.77 15.26 9.31
N LEU A 64 -12.51 14.93 9.59
CA LEU A 64 -11.49 14.68 8.57
C LEU A 64 -11.85 13.48 7.70
N VAL A 65 -12.25 12.36 8.30
CA VAL A 65 -12.68 11.16 7.58
C VAL A 65 -13.87 11.44 6.68
N LEU A 66 -14.90 12.13 7.19
CA LEU A 66 -16.08 12.49 6.40
C LEU A 66 -15.74 13.39 5.20
N ALA A 67 -14.88 14.39 5.40
CA ALA A 67 -14.43 15.27 4.32
C ALA A 67 -13.62 14.49 3.27
N GLN A 68 -12.72 13.59 3.71
CA GLN A 68 -11.93 12.76 2.80
C GLN A 68 -12.80 11.82 1.97
N ILE A 69 -13.83 11.18 2.55
CA ILE A 69 -14.75 10.30 1.80
C ILE A 69 -15.50 11.10 0.72
N VAL A 70 -15.95 12.33 1.02
CA VAL A 70 -16.58 13.20 0.01
C VAL A 70 -15.59 13.54 -1.11
N LEU A 71 -14.33 13.85 -0.78
CA LEU A 71 -13.31 14.14 -1.79
C LEU A 71 -12.98 12.90 -2.63
N VAL A 72 -12.90 11.71 -2.02
CA VAL A 72 -12.73 10.44 -2.75
C VAL A 72 -13.90 10.20 -3.69
N PHE A 73 -15.16 10.42 -3.25
CA PHE A 73 -16.33 10.35 -4.11
C PHE A 73 -16.23 11.27 -5.33
N CYS A 74 -15.96 12.57 -5.11
CA CYS A 74 -15.86 13.56 -6.19
C CYS A 74 -14.73 13.19 -7.18
N LEU A 75 -13.58 12.74 -6.66
CA LEU A 75 -12.44 12.34 -7.48
C LEU A 75 -12.71 11.03 -8.24
N ALA A 76 -13.41 10.06 -7.65
CA ALA A 76 -13.81 8.85 -8.36
C ALA A 76 -14.78 9.17 -9.52
N VAL A 77 -15.74 10.09 -9.30
CA VAL A 77 -16.59 10.60 -10.39
C VAL A 77 -15.72 11.28 -11.47
N ALA A 78 -14.80 12.16 -11.08
CA ALA A 78 -13.90 12.82 -12.04
C ALA A 78 -13.02 11.81 -12.82
N ALA A 79 -12.57 10.74 -12.19
CA ALA A 79 -11.81 9.67 -12.84
C ALA A 79 -12.63 8.95 -13.90
N ALA A 80 -13.91 8.66 -13.64
CA ALA A 80 -14.80 8.03 -14.60
C ALA A 80 -14.98 8.85 -15.90
N PHE A 81 -14.86 10.18 -15.80
CA PHE A 81 -14.98 11.12 -16.93
C PHE A 81 -13.63 11.64 -17.45
N ALA A 82 -12.52 11.07 -17.01
CA ALA A 82 -11.21 11.54 -17.42
C ALA A 82 -11.00 11.41 -18.95
N PRO A 83 -10.63 12.50 -19.65
CA PRO A 83 -10.49 12.50 -21.11
C PRO A 83 -9.16 11.90 -21.60
N GLY A 84 -8.18 11.69 -20.74
CA GLY A 84 -6.87 11.17 -21.11
C GLY A 84 -6.03 10.74 -19.92
N ALA A 85 -4.90 10.07 -20.19
CA ALA A 85 -4.05 9.46 -19.17
C ALA A 85 -3.48 10.47 -18.17
N TRP A 86 -3.11 11.68 -18.61
CA TRP A 86 -2.58 12.72 -17.71
C TRP A 86 -3.63 13.27 -16.75
N SER A 87 -4.86 13.51 -17.24
CA SER A 87 -5.97 13.94 -16.37
C SER A 87 -6.34 12.85 -15.38
N LEU A 88 -6.37 11.59 -15.83
CA LEU A 88 -6.62 10.46 -14.96
C LEU A 88 -5.52 10.29 -13.91
N ALA A 89 -4.25 10.49 -14.26
CA ALA A 89 -3.13 10.45 -13.31
C ALA A 89 -3.24 11.56 -12.27
N ALA A 90 -3.58 12.79 -12.66
CA ALA A 90 -3.79 13.90 -11.73
C ALA A 90 -4.94 13.63 -10.75
N VAL A 91 -6.07 13.11 -11.24
CA VAL A 91 -7.21 12.71 -10.40
C VAL A 91 -6.84 11.55 -9.50
N SER A 92 -6.09 10.55 -10.01
CA SER A 92 -5.64 9.39 -9.24
C SER A 92 -4.67 9.77 -8.12
N PHE A 93 -3.82 10.80 -8.33
CA PHE A 93 -3.02 11.37 -7.24
C PHE A 93 -3.92 11.87 -6.11
N GLY A 94 -4.97 12.63 -6.43
CA GLY A 94 -5.95 13.09 -5.45
C GLY A 94 -6.69 11.93 -4.77
N LEU A 95 -7.15 10.93 -5.55
CA LEU A 95 -7.77 9.71 -5.01
C LEU A 95 -6.85 9.03 -4.00
N GLY A 96 -5.58 8.84 -4.35
CA GLY A 96 -4.58 8.30 -3.43
C GLY A 96 -4.45 9.14 -2.17
N ALA A 97 -4.26 10.46 -2.30
CA ALA A 97 -4.04 11.35 -1.18
C ALA A 97 -5.18 11.30 -0.15
N PHE A 98 -6.42 11.33 -0.60
CA PHE A 98 -7.57 11.30 0.29
C PHE A 98 -8.00 9.89 0.71
N SER A 99 -7.53 8.84 0.07
CA SER A 99 -7.75 7.44 0.48
C SER A 99 -6.92 7.00 1.68
N CYS A 100 -6.15 7.88 2.33
CA CYS A 100 -5.36 7.55 3.53
C CYS A 100 -6.21 7.38 4.82
N VAL A 101 -7.53 7.46 4.75
CA VAL A 101 -8.49 7.22 5.84
C VAL A 101 -8.20 5.95 6.66
N PRO A 102 -7.88 4.79 6.06
CA PRO A 102 -7.59 3.57 6.82
C PRO A 102 -6.48 3.75 7.85
N GLN A 103 -5.43 4.49 7.49
CA GLN A 103 -4.29 4.76 8.37
C GLN A 103 -4.62 5.74 9.52
N GLN A 104 -5.71 6.49 9.42
CA GLN A 104 -6.25 7.30 10.51
C GLN A 104 -7.17 6.48 11.42
N LEU A 105 -7.90 5.50 10.87
CA LEU A 105 -8.83 4.66 11.62
C LEU A 105 -8.12 3.62 12.50
N VAL A 106 -6.94 3.12 12.12
CA VAL A 106 -6.16 2.17 12.92
C VAL A 106 -5.80 2.75 14.31
N PRO A 107 -5.12 3.91 14.43
CA PRO A 107 -4.85 4.50 15.74
C PRO A 107 -6.14 5.01 16.42
N PHE A 108 -7.16 5.37 15.67
CA PHE A 108 -8.44 5.79 16.23
C PHE A 108 -9.14 4.62 16.95
N ALA A 109 -9.15 3.44 16.34
CA ALA A 109 -9.67 2.23 16.97
C ALA A 109 -8.90 1.87 18.26
N ALA A 110 -7.57 2.04 18.25
CA ALA A 110 -6.75 1.79 19.44
C ALA A 110 -7.09 2.72 20.61
N VAL A 111 -7.32 4.01 20.33
CA VAL A 111 -7.67 5.02 21.34
C VAL A 111 -9.08 4.81 21.91
N MET A 112 -10.01 4.35 21.07
CA MET A 112 -11.43 4.13 21.46
C MET A 112 -11.66 2.80 22.18
N SER A 113 -10.64 1.95 22.28
CA SER A 113 -10.74 0.62 22.89
C SER A 113 -10.19 0.61 24.31
N THR A 114 -10.74 -0.28 25.16
CA THR A 114 -10.18 -0.57 26.48
C THR A 114 -8.77 -1.16 26.35
N PRO A 115 -7.89 -1.01 27.37
CA PRO A 115 -6.49 -1.49 27.28
C PRO A 115 -6.39 -2.98 26.89
N GLY A 116 -7.30 -3.84 27.36
CA GLY A 116 -7.33 -5.28 27.06
C GLY A 116 -7.84 -5.62 25.66
N GLU A 117 -8.55 -4.70 24.97
CA GLU A 117 -9.19 -4.94 23.65
C GLU A 117 -8.48 -4.23 22.49
N ARG A 118 -7.47 -3.40 22.78
CA ARG A 118 -6.76 -2.60 21.77
C ARG A 118 -6.24 -3.44 20.60
N GLY A 119 -5.57 -4.54 20.92
CA GLY A 119 -5.01 -5.43 19.90
C GLY A 119 -6.09 -6.03 18.99
N ARG A 120 -7.23 -6.48 19.58
CA ARG A 120 -8.36 -7.01 18.82
C ARG A 120 -9.00 -5.96 17.92
N SER A 121 -9.21 -4.75 18.44
CA SER A 121 -9.82 -3.66 17.67
C SER A 121 -8.93 -3.21 16.50
N VAL A 122 -7.64 -3.02 16.74
CA VAL A 122 -6.66 -2.72 15.69
C VAL A 122 -6.60 -3.84 14.65
N GLY A 123 -6.50 -5.09 15.10
CA GLY A 123 -6.49 -6.26 14.22
C GLY A 123 -7.73 -6.33 13.33
N THR A 124 -8.92 -6.03 13.87
CA THR A 124 -10.17 -5.99 13.10
C THR A 124 -10.12 -4.93 11.99
N VAL A 125 -9.61 -3.72 12.28
CA VAL A 125 -9.48 -2.65 11.26
C VAL A 125 -8.47 -3.05 10.19
N VAL A 126 -7.32 -3.60 10.58
CA VAL A 126 -6.28 -4.08 9.65
C VAL A 126 -6.81 -5.21 8.77
N SER A 127 -7.57 -6.15 9.33
CA SER A 127 -8.25 -7.19 8.53
C SER A 127 -9.22 -6.59 7.51
N GLY A 128 -9.98 -5.55 7.91
CA GLY A 128 -10.85 -4.82 6.98
C GLY A 128 -10.07 -4.18 5.83
N ILE A 129 -8.91 -3.58 6.11
CA ILE A 129 -8.01 -3.03 5.09
C ILE A 129 -7.55 -4.13 4.12
N MET A 130 -7.12 -5.29 4.63
CA MET A 130 -6.67 -6.40 3.79
C MET A 130 -7.77 -6.94 2.88
N VAL A 131 -8.97 -7.13 3.44
CA VAL A 131 -10.16 -7.52 2.67
C VAL A 131 -10.49 -6.46 1.60
N GLY A 132 -10.39 -5.17 1.93
CA GLY A 132 -10.60 -4.08 0.98
C GLY A 132 -9.60 -4.07 -0.17
N ILE A 133 -8.31 -4.30 0.09
CA ILE A 133 -7.28 -4.41 -0.95
C ILE A 133 -7.59 -5.58 -1.89
N LEU A 134 -7.98 -6.70 -1.33
CA LEU A 134 -8.35 -7.90 -2.07
C LEU A 134 -9.58 -7.67 -2.95
N LEU A 135 -10.68 -7.19 -2.34
CA LEU A 135 -11.93 -6.92 -3.04
C LEU A 135 -11.76 -5.81 -4.10
N GLY A 136 -10.97 -4.77 -3.81
CA GLY A 136 -10.69 -3.70 -4.75
C GLY A 136 -10.09 -4.21 -6.06
N ARG A 137 -9.13 -5.13 -6.00
CA ARG A 137 -8.55 -5.75 -7.19
C ARG A 137 -9.52 -6.72 -7.88
N THR A 138 -10.16 -7.61 -7.11
CA THR A 138 -11.04 -8.65 -7.68
C THR A 138 -12.27 -8.04 -8.33
N LEU A 139 -12.96 -7.13 -7.63
CA LEU A 139 -14.17 -6.48 -8.14
C LEU A 139 -13.86 -5.56 -9.32
N SER A 140 -12.77 -4.77 -9.25
CA SER A 140 -12.39 -3.89 -10.37
C SER A 140 -12.02 -4.68 -11.61
N GLY A 141 -11.33 -5.81 -11.47
CA GLY A 141 -11.04 -6.69 -12.59
C GLY A 141 -12.31 -7.24 -13.26
N ALA A 142 -13.26 -7.73 -12.46
CA ALA A 142 -14.53 -8.25 -12.94
C ALA A 142 -15.43 -7.17 -13.57
N VAL A 143 -15.60 -6.03 -12.88
CA VAL A 143 -16.37 -4.87 -13.38
C VAL A 143 -15.73 -4.33 -14.66
N GLY A 144 -14.40 -4.22 -14.68
CA GLY A 144 -13.65 -3.74 -15.83
C GLY A 144 -13.81 -4.64 -17.07
N ALA A 145 -13.79 -5.96 -16.89
CA ALA A 145 -14.01 -6.93 -17.97
C ALA A 145 -15.42 -6.85 -18.56
N LEU A 146 -16.45 -6.62 -17.71
CA LEU A 146 -17.86 -6.62 -18.14
C LEU A 146 -18.32 -5.26 -18.69
N TRP A 147 -17.91 -4.15 -18.06
CA TRP A 147 -18.49 -2.82 -18.34
C TRP A 147 -17.43 -1.74 -18.63
N GLY A 148 -16.16 -2.14 -18.75
CA GLY A 148 -15.05 -1.23 -19.01
C GLY A 148 -14.54 -0.48 -17.78
N TRP A 149 -13.37 0.14 -17.93
CA TRP A 149 -12.64 0.75 -16.81
C TRP A 149 -13.37 1.97 -16.17
N ARG A 150 -14.16 2.72 -16.95
CA ARG A 150 -14.94 3.86 -16.43
C ARG A 150 -16.00 3.42 -15.44
N ALA A 151 -16.63 2.27 -15.67
CA ALA A 151 -17.61 1.70 -14.77
C ALA A 151 -17.00 1.34 -13.40
N VAL A 152 -15.73 0.96 -13.35
CA VAL A 152 -15.03 0.69 -12.09
C VAL A 152 -15.05 1.92 -11.20
N TYR A 153 -14.64 3.08 -11.72
CA TYR A 153 -14.66 4.33 -10.96
C TYR A 153 -16.08 4.79 -10.60
N GLY A 154 -17.05 4.53 -11.47
CA GLY A 154 -18.48 4.78 -11.18
C GLY A 154 -18.99 3.95 -10.00
N VAL A 155 -18.63 2.66 -9.95
CA VAL A 155 -18.98 1.74 -8.85
C VAL A 155 -18.27 2.18 -7.55
N GLU A 156 -16.99 2.52 -7.62
CA GLU A 156 -16.24 3.04 -6.46
C GLU A 156 -16.89 4.33 -5.92
N ALA A 157 -17.27 5.27 -6.79
CA ALA A 157 -18.00 6.48 -6.38
C ALA A 157 -19.34 6.15 -5.72
N ALA A 158 -20.17 5.33 -6.35
CA ALA A 158 -21.46 4.93 -5.80
C ALA A 158 -21.31 4.27 -4.42
N PHE A 159 -20.26 3.47 -4.24
CA PHE A 159 -19.99 2.81 -2.96
C PHE A 159 -19.56 3.78 -1.85
N MET A 160 -18.96 4.92 -2.17
CA MET A 160 -18.61 5.93 -1.16
C MET A 160 -19.84 6.58 -0.51
N ILE A 161 -21.02 6.58 -1.13
CA ILE A 161 -22.24 7.14 -0.57
C ILE A 161 -22.68 6.39 0.70
N PRO A 162 -22.98 5.08 0.68
CA PRO A 162 -23.33 4.35 1.89
C PRO A 162 -22.19 4.33 2.91
N VAL A 163 -20.91 4.34 2.48
CA VAL A 163 -19.75 4.43 3.37
C VAL A 163 -19.74 5.77 4.13
N TRP A 164 -20.03 6.87 3.45
CA TRP A 164 -20.14 8.18 4.09
C TRP A 164 -21.28 8.24 5.08
N ILE A 165 -22.48 7.73 4.71
CA ILE A 165 -23.64 7.66 5.60
C ILE A 165 -23.30 6.85 6.86
N ALA A 166 -22.71 5.65 6.68
CA ALA A 166 -22.30 4.81 7.80
C ALA A 166 -21.25 5.51 8.69
N ALA A 167 -20.29 6.20 8.09
CA ALA A 167 -19.29 6.97 8.83
C ALA A 167 -19.93 8.15 9.59
N ALA A 168 -20.87 8.87 8.96
CA ALA A 168 -21.57 9.97 9.58
C ALA A 168 -22.48 9.56 10.75
N MET A 169 -23.07 8.37 10.67
CA MET A 169 -23.94 7.88 11.73
C MET A 169 -23.18 7.22 12.89
N LEU A 170 -22.12 6.51 12.59
CA LEU A 170 -21.54 5.52 13.50
C LEU A 170 -20.12 5.88 14.00
N LEU A 171 -19.36 6.77 13.33
CA LEU A 171 -18.05 7.17 13.83
C LEU A 171 -18.20 8.09 15.05
N PRO A 172 -17.54 7.77 16.17
CA PRO A 172 -17.51 8.65 17.32
C PRO A 172 -16.75 9.94 17.01
N ARG A 173 -17.03 11.00 17.77
CA ARG A 173 -16.24 12.23 17.70
C ARG A 173 -14.85 11.98 18.26
N GLY A 174 -13.81 12.37 17.52
CA GLY A 174 -12.42 12.27 17.96
C GLY A 174 -11.97 13.58 18.59
N MET A 175 -11.46 13.52 19.82
CA MET A 175 -10.86 14.71 20.42
C MET A 175 -9.44 14.94 19.87
N PRO A 176 -9.06 16.19 19.57
CA PRO A 176 -7.69 16.54 19.24
C PRO A 176 -6.72 16.10 20.34
N SER A 177 -5.62 15.46 19.97
CA SER A 177 -4.60 14.99 20.90
C SER A 177 -3.48 16.02 21.16
N THR A 178 -3.39 17.07 20.34
CA THR A 178 -2.37 18.11 20.47
C THR A 178 -2.89 19.51 20.12
N ARG A 179 -2.27 20.51 20.77
CA ARG A 179 -2.46 21.93 20.47
C ARG A 179 -1.36 22.53 19.58
N LEU A 180 -0.40 21.71 19.13
CA LEU A 180 0.69 22.19 18.28
C LEU A 180 0.15 22.73 16.96
N SER A 181 0.78 23.76 16.40
CA SER A 181 0.47 24.21 15.05
C SER A 181 0.87 23.16 14.03
N TYR A 182 0.13 23.10 12.91
CA TYR A 182 0.37 22.10 11.87
C TYR A 182 1.81 22.15 11.33
N GLY A 183 2.37 23.35 11.11
CA GLY A 183 3.76 23.50 10.68
C GLY A 183 4.77 22.94 11.69
N ARG A 184 4.52 23.11 13.02
CA ARG A 184 5.37 22.52 14.07
C ARG A 184 5.24 21.00 14.11
N LEU A 185 4.07 20.44 13.85
CA LEU A 185 3.89 18.99 13.72
C LEU A 185 4.72 18.43 12.57
N LEU A 186 4.64 19.03 11.38
CA LEU A 186 5.46 18.62 10.24
C LEU A 186 6.95 18.82 10.51
N ALA A 187 7.36 19.95 11.08
CA ALA A 187 8.75 20.20 11.43
C ALA A 187 9.31 19.15 12.44
N SER A 188 8.45 18.62 13.33
CA SER A 188 8.84 17.60 14.29
C SER A 188 9.15 16.22 13.68
N LEU A 189 8.81 16.00 12.40
CA LEU A 189 9.14 14.78 11.67
C LEU A 189 10.63 14.71 11.27
N TRP A 190 11.23 15.85 10.95
CA TRP A 190 12.61 15.92 10.47
C TRP A 190 13.65 15.41 11.50
N PRO A 191 13.63 15.84 12.76
CA PRO A 191 14.55 15.30 13.78
C PRO A 191 14.45 13.77 13.92
N LEU A 192 13.24 13.21 13.86
CA LEU A 192 13.05 11.75 13.94
C LEU A 192 13.79 11.03 12.82
N VAL A 193 13.72 11.53 11.58
CA VAL A 193 14.45 10.94 10.45
C VAL A 193 15.95 11.16 10.59
N ARG A 194 16.38 12.39 10.95
CA ARG A 194 17.78 12.76 11.02
C ARG A 194 18.52 11.97 12.09
N ASP A 195 17.96 11.85 13.28
CA ASP A 195 18.68 11.39 14.47
C ASP A 195 18.63 9.87 14.67
N HIS A 196 17.70 9.17 13.98
CA HIS A 196 17.50 7.75 14.21
C HIS A 196 17.85 6.88 12.97
N ARG A 197 19.07 6.35 12.96
CA ARG A 197 19.53 5.41 11.91
C ARG A 197 18.63 4.16 11.73
N PRO A 198 18.13 3.52 12.82
CA PRO A 198 17.25 2.36 12.66
C PRO A 198 15.94 2.68 11.91
N LEU A 199 15.37 3.88 12.13
CA LEU A 199 14.20 4.35 11.41
C LEU A 199 14.49 4.48 9.92
N ARG A 200 15.58 5.19 9.54
CA ARG A 200 15.96 5.33 8.13
C ARG A 200 16.18 3.98 7.46
N ALA A 201 16.88 3.06 8.12
CA ALA A 201 17.13 1.73 7.57
C ALA A 201 15.83 0.93 7.38
N SER A 202 14.85 1.04 8.31
CA SER A 202 13.55 0.41 8.17
C SER A 202 12.73 1.04 7.04
N MET A 203 12.71 2.37 6.95
CA MET A 203 12.03 3.12 5.88
C MET A 203 12.57 2.72 4.50
N MET A 204 13.90 2.72 4.32
CA MET A 204 14.53 2.39 3.04
C MET A 204 14.34 0.92 2.67
N ALA A 205 14.54 -0.01 3.62
CA ALA A 205 14.34 -1.44 3.35
C ALA A 205 12.90 -1.72 2.93
N GLN A 206 11.92 -1.15 3.66
CA GLN A 206 10.51 -1.36 3.33
C GLN A 206 10.10 -0.65 2.04
N ALA A 207 10.64 0.53 1.74
CA ALA A 207 10.40 1.22 0.47
C ALA A 207 10.84 0.35 -0.73
N LEU A 208 11.99 -0.31 -0.63
CA LEU A 208 12.47 -1.24 -1.68
C LEU A 208 11.60 -2.50 -1.79
N LEU A 209 11.19 -3.10 -0.67
CA LEU A 209 10.28 -4.24 -0.68
C LEU A 209 8.90 -3.88 -1.25
N TRP A 210 8.42 -2.65 -0.95
CA TRP A 210 7.15 -2.16 -1.48
C TRP A 210 7.26 -1.78 -2.97
N ALA A 211 8.44 -1.35 -3.41
CA ALA A 211 8.74 -1.16 -4.83
C ALA A 211 8.70 -2.51 -5.58
N CYS A 212 9.29 -3.59 -5.03
CA CYS A 212 9.14 -4.94 -5.56
C CYS A 212 7.66 -5.31 -5.69
N PHE A 213 6.90 -5.20 -4.60
CA PHE A 213 5.49 -5.55 -4.57
C PHE A 213 4.68 -4.83 -5.66
N ASN A 214 4.82 -3.52 -5.76
CA ASN A 214 4.06 -2.75 -6.73
C ASN A 214 4.56 -2.92 -8.17
N ALA A 215 5.84 -3.13 -8.38
CA ALA A 215 6.40 -3.47 -9.69
C ALA A 215 5.79 -4.76 -10.27
N PHE A 216 5.56 -5.76 -9.42
CA PHE A 216 4.86 -6.97 -9.81
C PHE A 216 3.36 -6.70 -10.10
N TRP A 217 2.64 -6.16 -9.12
CA TRP A 217 1.19 -6.07 -9.20
C TRP A 217 0.68 -5.14 -10.31
N VAL A 218 1.42 -4.07 -10.65
CA VAL A 218 1.02 -3.16 -11.73
C VAL A 218 1.21 -3.81 -13.10
N ASN A 219 2.22 -4.66 -13.26
CA ASN A 219 2.53 -5.30 -14.53
C ASN A 219 1.85 -6.68 -14.70
N LEU A 220 1.20 -7.22 -13.66
CA LEU A 220 0.54 -8.54 -13.73
C LEU A 220 -0.54 -8.59 -14.82
N ALA A 221 -1.40 -7.57 -14.89
CA ALA A 221 -2.45 -7.54 -15.90
C ALA A 221 -1.88 -7.51 -17.33
N ALA A 222 -0.78 -6.77 -17.54
CA ALA A 222 -0.06 -6.74 -18.81
C ALA A 222 0.59 -8.10 -19.14
N LEU A 223 1.21 -8.76 -18.16
CA LEU A 223 1.75 -10.11 -18.32
C LEU A 223 0.68 -11.10 -18.76
N LEU A 224 -0.48 -11.08 -18.11
CA LEU A 224 -1.58 -12.01 -18.41
C LEU A 224 -2.22 -11.73 -19.79
N ALA A 225 -2.33 -10.46 -20.17
CA ALA A 225 -2.95 -10.06 -21.44
C ALA A 225 -2.05 -10.27 -22.66
N THR A 226 -0.72 -10.02 -22.54
CA THR A 226 0.24 -10.04 -23.66
C THR A 226 1.08 -11.32 -23.74
N SER A 227 1.05 -12.17 -22.71
CA SER A 227 1.70 -13.47 -22.71
C SER A 227 0.89 -14.49 -23.54
N ARG A 228 1.43 -15.71 -23.66
CA ARG A 228 0.69 -16.84 -24.27
C ARG A 228 -0.63 -17.20 -23.56
N TRP A 229 -0.91 -16.58 -22.41
CA TRP A 229 -2.10 -16.86 -21.61
C TRP A 229 -3.36 -16.20 -22.15
N HIS A 230 -3.27 -15.00 -22.74
CA HIS A 230 -4.41 -14.22 -23.27
C HIS A 230 -5.56 -14.09 -22.26
N LEU A 231 -5.22 -13.87 -20.97
CA LEU A 231 -6.18 -13.73 -19.88
C LEU A 231 -6.56 -12.25 -19.69
N ASP A 232 -7.83 -12.02 -19.36
CA ASP A 232 -8.39 -10.67 -19.19
C ASP A 232 -8.17 -10.06 -17.79
N SER A 233 -8.74 -8.87 -17.57
CA SER A 233 -8.65 -8.15 -16.30
C SER A 233 -9.32 -8.88 -15.14
N ALA A 234 -10.31 -9.75 -15.39
CA ALA A 234 -10.96 -10.53 -14.34
C ALA A 234 -9.98 -11.54 -13.73
N TRP A 235 -9.15 -12.19 -14.55
CA TRP A 235 -8.08 -13.05 -14.08
C TRP A 235 -7.02 -12.30 -13.28
N ALA A 236 -6.59 -11.12 -13.77
CA ALA A 236 -5.66 -10.27 -13.05
C ALA A 236 -6.22 -9.85 -11.66
N GLY A 237 -7.50 -9.52 -11.61
CA GLY A 237 -8.21 -9.26 -10.35
C GLY A 237 -8.31 -10.49 -9.46
N GLY A 238 -8.56 -11.67 -10.05
CA GLY A 238 -8.63 -12.96 -9.35
C GLY A 238 -7.32 -13.35 -8.65
N PHE A 239 -6.16 -12.98 -9.20
CA PHE A 239 -4.87 -13.13 -8.53
C PHE A 239 -4.80 -12.37 -7.19
N GLY A 240 -5.62 -11.35 -6.99
CA GLY A 240 -5.79 -10.71 -5.69
C GLY A 240 -6.18 -11.70 -4.59
N LEU A 241 -7.00 -12.73 -4.90
CA LEU A 241 -7.37 -13.79 -3.94
C LEU A 241 -6.15 -14.64 -3.52
N ILE A 242 -5.22 -14.87 -4.43
CA ILE A 242 -3.97 -15.57 -4.14
C ILE A 242 -3.12 -14.72 -3.19
N GLY A 243 -3.08 -13.40 -3.39
CA GLY A 243 -2.39 -12.44 -2.52
C GLY A 243 -2.93 -12.39 -1.08
N ALA A 244 -4.14 -12.94 -0.81
CA ALA A 244 -4.66 -13.08 0.54
C ALA A 244 -3.76 -13.94 1.45
N ALA A 245 -2.94 -14.84 0.89
CA ALA A 245 -1.93 -15.59 1.64
C ALA A 245 -0.97 -14.66 2.41
N GLY A 246 -0.62 -13.50 1.85
CA GLY A 246 0.19 -12.48 2.52
C GLY A 246 -0.48 -11.91 3.77
N ALA A 247 -1.80 -11.68 3.73
CA ALA A 247 -2.54 -11.19 4.89
C ALA A 247 -2.47 -12.16 6.09
N LEU A 248 -2.53 -13.47 5.83
CA LEU A 248 -2.37 -14.50 6.85
C LEU A 248 -0.94 -14.51 7.40
N ALA A 249 0.06 -14.28 6.54
CA ALA A 249 1.46 -14.23 6.92
C ALA A 249 1.79 -13.09 7.87
N ALA A 250 1.07 -11.95 7.84
CA ALA A 250 1.31 -10.81 8.73
C ALA A 250 1.24 -11.18 10.22
N SER A 251 0.26 -12.01 10.61
CA SER A 251 0.11 -12.49 11.99
C SER A 251 1.25 -13.41 12.42
N TRP A 252 1.74 -14.26 11.50
CA TRP A 252 2.90 -15.11 11.74
C TRP A 252 4.18 -14.31 11.85
N ALA A 253 4.34 -13.29 10.99
CA ALA A 253 5.48 -12.39 11.01
C ALA A 253 5.59 -11.62 12.32
N GLY A 254 4.47 -11.16 12.91
CA GLY A 254 4.44 -10.56 14.24
C GLY A 254 5.03 -11.49 15.30
N ARG A 255 4.50 -12.71 15.40
CA ARG A 255 5.01 -13.73 16.33
C ARG A 255 6.46 -14.11 16.10
N ALA A 256 6.88 -14.21 14.84
CA ALA A 256 8.27 -14.46 14.49
C ALA A 256 9.18 -13.29 14.90
N THR A 257 8.70 -12.06 14.74
CA THR A 257 9.42 -10.85 15.17
C THR A 257 9.61 -10.80 16.68
N ASP A 258 8.59 -11.18 17.44
CA ASP A 258 8.68 -11.26 18.91
C ASP A 258 9.65 -12.36 19.37
N ARG A 259 9.67 -13.50 18.67
CA ARG A 259 10.49 -14.66 19.04
C ARG A 259 11.95 -14.56 18.58
N PHE A 260 12.19 -14.10 17.35
CA PHE A 260 13.51 -14.12 16.70
C PHE A 260 14.13 -12.73 16.53
N GLY A 261 13.42 -11.68 16.95
CA GLY A 261 13.79 -10.28 16.79
C GLY A 261 13.54 -9.73 15.38
N ALA A 262 13.20 -8.44 15.32
CA ALA A 262 12.84 -7.77 14.07
C ALA A 262 13.93 -7.87 13.00
N ARG A 263 15.22 -7.81 13.38
CA ARG A 263 16.32 -7.89 12.42
C ARG A 263 16.36 -9.21 11.67
N SER A 264 16.24 -10.34 12.35
CA SER A 264 16.27 -11.67 11.73
C SER A 264 15.11 -11.84 10.75
N VAL A 265 13.90 -11.41 11.13
CA VAL A 265 12.71 -11.52 10.30
C VAL A 265 12.79 -10.59 9.08
N ILE A 266 13.34 -9.38 9.21
CA ILE A 266 13.61 -8.48 8.08
C ILE A 266 14.58 -9.13 7.09
N GLY A 267 15.68 -9.74 7.58
CA GLY A 267 16.62 -10.45 6.72
C GLY A 267 15.96 -11.61 5.96
N ALA A 268 15.16 -12.41 6.65
CA ALA A 268 14.41 -13.51 6.04
C ALA A 268 13.39 -12.99 5.01
N SER A 269 12.65 -11.92 5.31
CA SER A 269 11.68 -11.33 4.38
C SER A 269 12.33 -10.84 3.09
N ILE A 270 13.50 -10.21 3.17
CA ILE A 270 14.27 -9.77 2.00
C ILE A 270 14.70 -10.99 1.15
N ALA A 271 15.18 -12.04 1.77
CA ALA A 271 15.56 -13.28 1.07
C ALA A 271 14.33 -13.92 0.39
N ILE A 272 13.18 -13.98 1.07
CA ILE A 272 11.93 -14.51 0.54
C ILE A 272 11.47 -13.69 -0.67
N VAL A 273 11.49 -12.35 -0.60
CA VAL A 273 11.13 -11.49 -1.73
C VAL A 273 12.09 -11.67 -2.90
N THR A 274 13.39 -11.79 -2.64
CA THR A 274 14.36 -12.03 -3.70
C THR A 274 14.13 -13.40 -4.37
N LEU A 275 13.86 -14.44 -3.57
CA LEU A 275 13.51 -15.78 -4.08
C LEU A 275 12.21 -15.76 -4.90
N SER A 276 11.20 -14.97 -4.48
CA SER A 276 9.95 -14.86 -5.24
C SER A 276 10.21 -14.36 -6.66
N TYR A 277 11.12 -13.42 -6.85
CA TYR A 277 11.46 -12.90 -8.17
C TYR A 277 12.26 -13.88 -9.03
N LEU A 278 13.00 -14.81 -8.42
CA LEU A 278 13.59 -15.95 -9.16
C LEU A 278 12.50 -16.90 -9.69
N LEU A 279 11.43 -17.14 -8.91
CA LEU A 279 10.27 -17.90 -9.38
C LEU A 279 9.51 -17.14 -10.48
N LEU A 280 9.26 -15.85 -10.26
CA LEU A 280 8.55 -14.97 -11.17
C LEU A 280 9.30 -14.78 -12.51
N ALA A 281 10.61 -14.98 -12.56
CA ALA A 281 11.35 -14.97 -13.82
C ALA A 281 10.84 -16.03 -14.81
N GLY A 282 10.28 -17.14 -14.31
CA GLY A 282 9.64 -18.18 -15.12
C GLY A 282 8.13 -17.98 -15.39
N ALA A 283 7.53 -16.87 -14.96
CA ALA A 283 6.08 -16.65 -15.00
C ALA A 283 5.50 -16.57 -16.42
N GLU A 284 6.28 -16.14 -17.43
CA GLU A 284 5.87 -16.16 -18.83
C GLU A 284 5.67 -17.59 -19.38
N SER A 285 6.36 -18.55 -18.79
CA SER A 285 6.35 -19.95 -19.25
C SER A 285 5.45 -20.87 -18.41
N SER A 286 5.14 -20.51 -17.16
CA SER A 286 4.44 -21.37 -16.21
C SER A 286 3.55 -20.58 -15.24
N LEU A 287 2.22 -20.84 -15.30
CA LEU A 287 1.27 -20.32 -14.32
C LEU A 287 1.55 -20.82 -12.90
N VAL A 288 2.11 -22.02 -12.76
CA VAL A 288 2.49 -22.55 -11.44
C VAL A 288 3.60 -21.69 -10.83
N LEU A 289 4.63 -21.33 -11.60
CA LEU A 289 5.70 -20.44 -11.14
C LEU A 289 5.17 -19.04 -10.83
N LEU A 290 4.20 -18.54 -11.62
CA LEU A 290 3.53 -17.28 -11.35
C LEU A 290 2.79 -17.32 -10.01
N VAL A 291 1.92 -18.33 -9.79
CA VAL A 291 1.14 -18.47 -8.55
C VAL A 291 2.05 -18.64 -7.33
N LEU A 292 3.05 -19.52 -7.40
CA LEU A 292 4.00 -19.71 -6.31
C LEU A 292 4.79 -18.43 -6.03
N GLY A 293 5.25 -17.74 -7.09
CA GLY A 293 5.96 -16.48 -6.98
C GLY A 293 5.15 -15.41 -6.29
N VAL A 294 3.84 -15.27 -6.61
CA VAL A 294 2.92 -14.33 -5.94
C VAL A 294 2.77 -14.64 -4.46
N ILE A 295 2.51 -15.90 -4.11
CA ILE A 295 2.35 -16.31 -2.71
C ILE A 295 3.61 -15.98 -1.91
N VAL A 296 4.78 -16.35 -2.44
CA VAL A 296 6.07 -16.11 -1.78
C VAL A 296 6.38 -14.62 -1.68
N LEU A 297 6.06 -13.83 -2.73
CA LEU A 297 6.21 -12.38 -2.72
C LEU A 297 5.39 -11.73 -1.61
N ASP A 298 4.10 -12.05 -1.55
CA ASP A 298 3.17 -11.45 -0.59
C ASP A 298 3.54 -11.80 0.85
N ILE A 299 3.92 -13.08 1.11
CA ILE A 299 4.42 -13.51 2.43
C ILE A 299 5.67 -12.70 2.82
N GLY A 300 6.64 -12.59 1.93
CA GLY A 300 7.89 -11.87 2.19
C GLY A 300 7.66 -10.38 2.45
N VAL A 301 6.86 -9.73 1.61
CA VAL A 301 6.58 -8.29 1.72
C VAL A 301 5.81 -7.97 3.01
N GLN A 302 4.81 -8.78 3.37
CA GLN A 302 4.04 -8.58 4.60
C GLN A 302 4.89 -8.85 5.86
N ALA A 303 5.73 -9.87 5.84
CA ALA A 303 6.67 -10.11 6.92
C ALA A 303 7.65 -8.94 7.10
N GLY A 304 8.16 -8.40 5.98
CA GLY A 304 9.00 -7.21 5.98
C GLY A 304 8.27 -5.98 6.53
N LEU A 305 7.01 -5.77 6.10
CA LEU A 305 6.19 -4.63 6.54
C LEU A 305 6.03 -4.61 8.07
N VAL A 306 5.59 -5.72 8.65
CA VAL A 306 5.36 -5.85 10.10
C VAL A 306 6.67 -5.67 10.88
N SER A 307 7.74 -6.35 10.45
CA SER A 307 9.01 -6.36 11.20
C SER A 307 9.76 -5.03 11.11
N ASN A 308 9.77 -4.37 9.93
CA ASN A 308 10.34 -3.04 9.78
C ASN A 308 9.54 -1.99 10.55
N GLN A 309 8.20 -2.11 10.58
CA GLN A 309 7.32 -1.23 11.36
C GLN A 309 7.60 -1.37 12.86
N THR A 310 7.70 -2.60 13.37
CA THR A 310 8.05 -2.87 14.77
C THR A 310 9.39 -2.23 15.14
N ARG A 311 10.43 -2.40 14.28
CA ARG A 311 11.73 -1.76 14.48
C ARG A 311 11.65 -0.23 14.40
N ALA A 312 10.83 0.34 13.52
CA ALA A 312 10.65 1.79 13.43
C ALA A 312 9.97 2.35 14.67
N PHE A 313 8.99 1.66 15.24
CA PHE A 313 8.25 2.12 16.41
C PHE A 313 9.03 1.98 17.72
N SER A 314 10.01 1.07 17.80
CA SER A 314 10.86 0.91 18.98
C SER A 314 11.84 2.08 19.20
N VAL A 315 11.99 2.97 18.21
CA VAL A 315 12.90 4.12 18.26
C VAL A 315 12.45 5.19 19.26
N ASP A 316 11.16 5.51 19.27
CA ASP A 316 10.53 6.44 20.20
C ASP A 316 9.07 6.03 20.45
N PRO A 317 8.79 5.33 21.56
CA PRO A 317 7.43 4.90 21.90
C PRO A 317 6.44 6.06 22.08
N SER A 318 6.91 7.28 22.39
CA SER A 318 6.06 8.46 22.55
C SER A 318 5.66 9.10 21.23
N ALA A 319 6.36 8.79 20.13
CA ALA A 319 6.17 9.39 18.81
C ALA A 319 5.55 8.42 17.78
N GLN A 320 4.90 7.33 18.21
CA GLN A 320 4.42 6.26 17.32
C GLN A 320 3.59 6.75 16.12
N GLY A 321 2.69 7.72 16.29
CA GLY A 321 1.89 8.28 15.20
C GLY A 321 2.77 8.95 14.12
N ARG A 322 3.77 9.73 14.56
CA ARG A 322 4.73 10.42 13.68
C ARG A 322 5.66 9.43 12.98
N LEU A 323 6.14 8.41 13.70
CA LEU A 323 6.96 7.33 13.15
C LEU A 323 6.18 6.52 12.11
N ASN A 324 4.89 6.24 12.37
CA ASN A 324 4.01 5.57 11.40
C ASN A 324 3.83 6.40 10.13
N SER A 325 3.57 7.69 10.27
CA SER A 325 3.45 8.61 9.12
C SER A 325 4.71 8.58 8.25
N LEU A 326 5.90 8.74 8.85
CA LEU A 326 7.18 8.69 8.14
C LEU A 326 7.43 7.34 7.46
N TYR A 327 7.25 6.25 8.21
CA TYR A 327 7.49 4.90 7.74
C TYR A 327 6.57 4.54 6.56
N MET A 328 5.27 4.81 6.69
CA MET A 328 4.30 4.52 5.63
C MET A 328 4.46 5.44 4.43
N THR A 329 4.77 6.73 4.64
CA THR A 329 5.09 7.66 3.53
C THR A 329 6.26 7.14 2.70
N ALA A 330 7.36 6.74 3.33
CA ALA A 330 8.51 6.18 2.63
C ALA A 330 8.17 4.86 1.90
N THR A 331 7.38 4.00 2.55
CA THR A 331 6.91 2.73 1.99
C THR A 331 6.14 2.97 0.68
N PHE A 332 5.12 3.81 0.68
CA PHE A 332 4.29 4.07 -0.50
C PHE A 332 4.99 4.93 -1.56
N ALA A 333 5.88 5.85 -1.16
CA ALA A 333 6.75 6.55 -2.10
C ALA A 333 7.69 5.59 -2.83
N GLY A 334 8.26 4.60 -2.12
CA GLY A 334 9.01 3.51 -2.73
C GLY A 334 8.17 2.70 -3.72
N GLY A 335 6.92 2.40 -3.38
CA GLY A 335 5.98 1.74 -4.28
C GLY A 335 5.73 2.56 -5.57
N ALA A 336 5.54 3.87 -5.47
CA ALA A 336 5.36 4.74 -6.61
C ALA A 336 6.59 4.75 -7.54
N VAL A 337 7.81 4.80 -6.98
CA VAL A 337 9.06 4.66 -7.72
C VAL A 337 9.14 3.29 -8.39
N GLY A 338 8.77 2.21 -7.68
CA GLY A 338 8.71 0.86 -8.23
C GLY A 338 7.80 0.76 -9.45
N VAL A 339 6.61 1.35 -9.39
CA VAL A 339 5.67 1.43 -10.53
C VAL A 339 6.29 2.18 -11.71
N ALA A 340 6.82 3.39 -11.47
CA ALA A 340 7.38 4.24 -12.52
C ALA A 340 8.55 3.57 -13.26
N VAL A 341 9.46 2.93 -12.51
CA VAL A 341 10.62 2.25 -13.09
C VAL A 341 10.19 0.95 -13.79
N SER A 342 9.29 0.18 -13.17
CA SER A 342 8.87 -1.10 -13.74
C SER A 342 8.08 -0.94 -15.04
N GLY A 343 7.24 0.11 -15.18
CA GLY A 343 6.55 0.39 -16.44
C GLY A 343 7.51 0.66 -17.60
N TRP A 344 8.58 1.44 -17.35
CA TRP A 344 9.63 1.66 -18.34
C TRP A 344 10.38 0.36 -18.69
N LEU A 345 10.71 -0.46 -17.69
CA LEU A 345 11.40 -1.74 -17.89
C LEU A 345 10.53 -2.74 -18.66
N MET A 346 9.23 -2.80 -18.34
CA MET A 346 8.28 -3.67 -19.04
C MET A 346 8.18 -3.31 -20.52
N ALA A 347 8.12 -2.00 -20.84
CA ALA A 347 8.06 -1.54 -22.22
C ALA A 347 9.34 -1.85 -23.02
N ARG A 348 10.52 -1.86 -22.38
CA ARG A 348 11.81 -2.01 -23.08
C ARG A 348 12.37 -3.43 -23.05
N PHE A 349 12.17 -4.15 -21.97
CA PHE A 349 12.77 -5.47 -21.72
C PHE A 349 11.75 -6.57 -21.41
N GLY A 350 10.44 -6.24 -21.45
CA GLY A 350 9.38 -7.17 -21.11
C GLY A 350 9.46 -7.65 -19.67
N TRP A 351 8.90 -8.82 -19.42
CA TRP A 351 8.82 -9.41 -18.08
C TRP A 351 10.18 -9.73 -17.46
N SER A 352 11.17 -10.11 -18.27
CA SER A 352 12.54 -10.36 -17.81
C SER A 352 13.17 -9.12 -17.15
N GLY A 353 12.85 -7.91 -17.65
CA GLY A 353 13.23 -6.64 -17.03
C GLY A 353 12.61 -6.45 -15.64
N ILE A 354 11.34 -6.83 -15.47
CA ILE A 354 10.65 -6.78 -14.17
C ILE A 354 11.30 -7.76 -13.18
N ALA A 355 11.57 -8.98 -13.62
CA ALA A 355 12.22 -10.00 -12.79
C ALA A 355 13.62 -9.56 -12.32
N ALA A 356 14.45 -9.07 -13.24
CA ALA A 356 15.78 -8.54 -12.93
C ALA A 356 15.73 -7.35 -11.96
N PHE A 357 14.77 -6.44 -12.16
CA PHE A 357 14.56 -5.28 -11.29
C PHE A 357 14.18 -5.69 -9.86
N GLY A 358 13.26 -6.64 -9.71
CA GLY A 358 12.88 -7.13 -8.39
C GLY A 358 14.04 -7.82 -7.65
N ILE A 359 14.85 -8.60 -8.35
CA ILE A 359 16.07 -9.19 -7.78
C ILE A 359 17.06 -8.09 -7.35
N ALA A 360 17.28 -7.08 -8.19
CA ALA A 360 18.18 -5.97 -7.87
C ALA A 360 17.71 -5.18 -6.64
N LEU A 361 16.39 -4.88 -6.54
CA LEU A 361 15.81 -4.24 -5.35
C LEU A 361 15.95 -5.09 -4.09
N GLY A 362 15.74 -6.41 -4.19
CA GLY A 362 15.93 -7.33 -3.08
C GLY A 362 17.38 -7.35 -2.60
N LEU A 363 18.35 -7.40 -3.51
CA LEU A 363 19.78 -7.33 -3.18
C LEU A 363 20.15 -5.98 -2.55
N ALA A 364 19.62 -4.87 -3.07
CA ALA A 364 19.82 -3.53 -2.51
C ALA A 364 19.24 -3.44 -1.07
N ALA A 365 18.04 -3.99 -0.84
CA ALA A 365 17.46 -4.07 0.50
C ALA A 365 18.33 -4.91 1.44
N GLY A 366 18.89 -6.01 0.96
CA GLY A 366 19.83 -6.86 1.70
C GLY A 366 21.11 -6.12 2.10
N LEU A 367 21.66 -5.30 1.20
CA LEU A 367 22.83 -4.47 1.47
C LEU A 367 22.51 -3.43 2.57
N ILE A 368 21.39 -2.69 2.44
CA ILE A 368 20.94 -1.73 3.45
C ILE A 368 20.75 -2.41 4.81
N HIS A 369 20.15 -3.60 4.80
CA HIS A 369 19.93 -4.38 6.02
C HIS A 369 21.24 -4.78 6.70
N ARG A 370 22.28 -5.15 5.94
CA ARG A 370 23.61 -5.50 6.48
C ARG A 370 24.34 -4.29 7.05
N ILE A 371 24.31 -3.15 6.35
CA ILE A 371 24.99 -1.91 6.76
C ILE A 371 24.32 -1.29 8.01
N GLY A 372 23.02 -1.45 8.16
CA GLY A 372 22.26 -1.01 9.33
C GLY A 372 22.59 -1.84 10.57
N ARG A 373 23.82 -1.63 11.17
CA ARG A 373 24.28 -2.32 12.39
C ARG A 373 23.31 -2.13 13.56
N PRO A 374 23.19 -3.13 14.46
CA PRO A 374 22.36 -2.99 15.65
C PRO A 374 22.90 -1.86 16.54
N TYR A 375 22.00 -1.04 17.03
CA TYR A 375 22.24 -0.23 18.21
C TYR A 375 22.39 -1.24 19.36
N HIS A 376 23.57 -1.34 19.94
CA HIS A 376 23.72 -2.01 21.24
C HIS A 376 22.91 -1.17 22.22
N ALA A 377 21.78 -1.70 22.71
CA ALA A 377 21.15 -1.17 23.88
C ALA A 377 22.22 -1.15 24.98
N VAL A 378 22.56 0.03 25.43
CA VAL A 378 23.38 0.17 26.66
C VAL A 378 22.53 -0.46 27.76
N THR A 379 22.88 -1.66 28.14
CA THR A 379 22.39 -2.28 29.37
C THR A 379 22.95 -1.40 30.51
N THR A 380 22.13 -0.48 30.96
CA THR A 380 22.35 0.15 32.28
C THR A 380 22.09 -0.95 33.28
N THR A 381 23.19 -1.50 33.80
CA THR A 381 23.29 -2.27 35.06
C THR A 381 22.79 -1.45 36.25
#